data_2d3f560a5ba65ca007b012c94e9a8885
#
_entry.id   2d3f560a5ba65ca007b012c94e9a8885
#
_cell.length_a   1.000
_cell.length_b   1.000
_cell.length_c   1.000
_cell.angle_alpha   90.00
_cell.angle_beta   90.00
_cell.angle_gamma   90.00
#
_symmetry.space_group_name_H-M   'P 1'
#
loop_
_entity.id
_entity.type
_entity.pdbx_description
1 polymer ?
#
loop_
_entity_poly.entity_id
_entity_poly.type
_entity_poly.pdbx_seq_one_letter_code
_entity_poly.pdbx_strand_id
1 'polypeptide(L)'
;MGDDLAWLDATAQAELVRTGAVTQAELVDAAVSRIEALNPSLNAVIHDRSERARAEAAGPLPDGPFRGVPLLLKDAVAHSAGDPYHCGMRVLRDAGWVEPEDTWLVERFRAAGFVIVGKTNTPELASSVTTEPLAYGPTRNPWDVGRSTGGSSGGAAAAVASGMVAVAHGNDMGGSIRVPSGMCGLVG
;
A
#
# COMPACT_ATOMS: atom_id res chain seq x y z
N MET A 1 -7.51 -20.50 5.24
CA MET A 1 -7.69 -19.28 6.06
C MET A 1 -7.07 -18.04 5.43
N GLY A 2 -5.92 -18.10 4.76
CA GLY A 2 -5.28 -16.91 4.16
C GLY A 2 -6.05 -16.27 3.00
N ASP A 3 -6.66 -17.05 2.13
CA ASP A 3 -7.36 -16.53 0.95
C ASP A 3 -8.70 -15.86 1.29
N ASP A 4 -9.38 -16.29 2.33
CA ASP A 4 -10.65 -15.68 2.74
C ASP A 4 -10.48 -14.26 3.29
N LEU A 5 -9.31 -13.94 3.88
CA LEU A 5 -9.02 -12.61 4.42
C LEU A 5 -8.74 -11.57 3.31
N ALA A 6 -8.32 -12.01 2.13
CA ALA A 6 -7.92 -11.12 1.02
C ALA A 6 -9.08 -10.27 0.49
N TRP A 7 -10.31 -10.78 0.57
CA TRP A 7 -11.49 -10.17 -0.03
C TRP A 7 -12.42 -9.52 0.99
N LEU A 8 -12.05 -9.52 2.26
CA LEU A 8 -12.73 -8.74 3.28
C LEU A 8 -12.30 -7.28 3.20
N ASP A 9 -13.23 -6.36 3.34
CA ASP A 9 -12.89 -4.94 3.46
C ASP A 9 -12.17 -4.62 4.78
N ALA A 10 -11.61 -3.42 4.88
CA ALA A 10 -10.84 -2.99 6.06
C ALA A 10 -11.67 -3.01 7.35
N THR A 11 -12.97 -2.75 7.26
CA THR A 11 -13.88 -2.76 8.42
C THR A 11 -14.10 -4.18 8.92
N ALA A 12 -14.35 -5.12 8.01
CA ALA A 12 -14.49 -6.53 8.35
C ALA A 12 -13.19 -7.12 8.91
N GLN A 13 -12.03 -6.75 8.34
CA GLN A 13 -10.73 -7.15 8.88
C GLN A 13 -10.51 -6.62 10.31
N ALA A 14 -10.81 -5.34 10.55
CA ALA A 14 -10.72 -4.74 11.89
C ALA A 14 -11.64 -5.43 12.89
N GLU A 15 -12.84 -5.82 12.48
CA GLU A 15 -13.79 -6.54 13.31
C GLU A 15 -13.30 -7.94 13.72
N LEU A 16 -12.64 -8.67 12.81
CA LEU A 16 -12.02 -9.94 13.13
C LEU A 16 -10.93 -9.80 14.21
N VAL A 17 -10.11 -8.73 14.13
CA VAL A 17 -9.10 -8.43 15.15
C VAL A 17 -9.77 -8.04 16.47
N ARG A 18 -10.78 -7.18 16.44
CA ARG A 18 -11.50 -6.73 17.63
C ARG A 18 -12.18 -7.86 18.40
N THR A 19 -12.72 -8.83 17.69
CA THR A 19 -13.39 -10.01 18.27
C THR A 19 -12.41 -11.13 18.66
N GLY A 20 -11.14 -11.01 18.31
CA GLY A 20 -10.12 -12.04 18.55
C GLY A 20 -10.24 -13.27 17.64
N ALA A 21 -11.05 -13.20 16.57
CA ALA A 21 -11.16 -14.26 15.57
C ALA A 21 -9.87 -14.42 14.75
N VAL A 22 -9.12 -13.32 14.57
CA VAL A 22 -7.80 -13.26 13.94
C VAL A 22 -6.95 -12.29 14.75
N THR A 23 -5.69 -12.61 14.95
CA THR A 23 -4.74 -11.67 15.56
C THR A 23 -4.25 -10.63 14.55
N GLN A 24 -3.82 -9.48 15.04
CA GLN A 24 -3.20 -8.45 14.18
C GLN A 24 -1.96 -8.97 13.44
N ALA A 25 -1.18 -9.85 14.08
CA ALA A 25 0.01 -10.46 13.49
C ALA A 25 -0.38 -11.40 12.32
N GLU A 26 -1.38 -12.27 12.51
CA GLU A 26 -1.87 -13.17 11.44
C GLU A 26 -2.43 -12.37 10.25
N LEU A 27 -3.12 -11.25 10.50
CA LEU A 27 -3.66 -10.42 9.43
C LEU A 27 -2.53 -9.73 8.61
N VAL A 28 -1.51 -9.21 9.29
CA VAL A 28 -0.32 -8.62 8.66
C VAL A 28 0.48 -9.68 7.91
N ASP A 29 0.72 -10.86 8.49
CA ASP A 29 1.43 -11.96 7.84
C ASP A 29 0.70 -12.44 6.57
N ALA A 30 -0.62 -12.53 6.60
CA ALA A 30 -1.41 -12.87 5.43
C ALA A 30 -1.27 -11.83 4.30
N ALA A 31 -1.26 -10.54 4.62
CA ALA A 31 -1.04 -9.48 3.63
C ALA A 31 0.39 -9.51 3.07
N VAL A 32 1.41 -9.64 3.92
CA VAL A 32 2.81 -9.74 3.50
C VAL A 32 3.02 -10.96 2.59
N SER A 33 2.48 -12.13 2.94
CA SER A 33 2.58 -13.33 2.11
C SER A 33 1.96 -13.14 0.72
N ARG A 34 0.83 -12.41 0.62
CA ARG A 34 0.22 -12.08 -0.68
C ARG A 34 1.06 -11.08 -1.46
N ILE A 35 1.66 -10.09 -0.81
CA ILE A 35 2.59 -9.15 -1.44
C ILE A 35 3.79 -9.92 -2.02
N GLU A 36 4.41 -10.79 -1.23
CA GLU A 36 5.57 -11.61 -1.67
C GLU A 36 5.22 -12.49 -2.88
N ALA A 37 4.02 -13.08 -2.91
CA ALA A 37 3.57 -13.95 -3.99
C ALA A 37 3.21 -13.19 -5.27
N LEU A 38 2.53 -12.06 -5.18
CA LEU A 38 1.90 -11.38 -6.33
C LEU A 38 2.75 -10.23 -6.88
N ASN A 39 3.51 -9.55 -6.03
CA ASN A 39 4.26 -8.36 -6.43
C ASN A 39 5.32 -8.58 -7.51
N PRO A 40 6.01 -9.73 -7.61
CA PRO A 40 6.97 -9.97 -8.69
C PRO A 40 6.37 -9.84 -10.10
N SER A 41 5.07 -10.15 -10.25
CA SER A 41 4.39 -10.03 -11.54
C SER A 41 3.73 -8.67 -11.76
N LEU A 42 3.40 -7.95 -10.69
CA LEU A 42 2.61 -6.71 -10.74
C LEU A 42 3.44 -5.44 -10.54
N ASN A 43 4.55 -5.51 -9.82
CA ASN A 43 5.37 -4.36 -9.46
C ASN A 43 4.54 -3.22 -8.82
N ALA A 44 3.66 -3.59 -7.92
CA ALA A 44 2.76 -2.68 -7.22
C ALA A 44 3.42 -2.04 -5.99
N VAL A 45 4.21 -2.82 -5.24
CA VAL A 45 4.92 -2.41 -4.03
C VAL A 45 6.41 -2.25 -4.34
N ILE A 46 6.97 -1.07 -4.10
CA ILE A 46 8.36 -0.71 -4.42
C ILE A 46 9.26 -0.54 -3.21
N HIS A 47 8.69 -0.35 -2.03
CA HIS A 47 9.43 -0.33 -0.77
C HIS A 47 8.80 -1.34 0.18
N ASP A 48 9.56 -2.41 0.43
CA ASP A 48 9.17 -3.44 1.39
C ASP A 48 9.33 -2.95 2.82
N ARG A 49 8.33 -3.28 3.63
CA ARG A 49 8.30 -2.99 5.06
C ARG A 49 7.92 -4.21 5.91
N SER A 50 7.98 -5.39 5.31
CA SER A 50 7.46 -6.64 5.88
C SER A 50 8.00 -6.94 7.27
N GLU A 51 9.31 -6.89 7.47
CA GLU A 51 9.93 -7.16 8.78
C GLU A 51 9.47 -6.16 9.84
N ARG A 52 9.46 -4.87 9.49
CA ARG A 52 9.04 -3.80 10.41
C ARG A 52 7.54 -3.89 10.71
N ALA A 53 6.72 -4.22 9.72
CA ALA A 53 5.28 -4.42 9.89
C ALA A 53 4.97 -5.61 10.81
N ARG A 54 5.69 -6.72 10.65
CA ARG A 54 5.58 -7.88 11.54
C ARG A 54 5.98 -7.54 12.97
N ALA A 55 7.07 -6.79 13.16
CA ALA A 55 7.50 -6.36 14.48
C ALA A 55 6.49 -5.39 15.13
N GLU A 56 5.91 -4.46 14.37
CA GLU A 56 4.85 -3.56 14.84
C GLU A 56 3.58 -4.36 15.23
N ALA A 57 3.17 -5.33 14.40
CA ALA A 57 2.00 -6.17 14.67
C ALA A 57 2.18 -7.16 15.83
N ALA A 58 3.40 -7.50 16.19
CA ALA A 58 3.68 -8.33 17.38
C ALA A 58 3.58 -7.54 18.69
N GLY A 59 3.60 -6.20 18.63
CA GLY A 59 3.53 -5.31 19.78
C GLY A 59 2.14 -4.71 20.02
N PRO A 60 2.02 -3.82 21.01
CA PRO A 60 0.79 -3.07 21.24
C PRO A 60 0.57 -2.04 20.12
N LEU A 61 -0.60 -2.07 19.51
CA LEU A 61 -1.05 -1.07 18.54
C LEU A 61 -2.05 -0.08 19.18
N PRO A 62 -2.15 1.14 18.66
CA PRO A 62 -3.19 2.09 19.06
C PRO A 62 -4.59 1.47 18.96
N ASP A 63 -5.44 1.80 19.92
CA ASP A 63 -6.84 1.34 19.97
C ASP A 63 -7.71 2.22 19.06
N GLY A 64 -7.51 2.06 17.75
CA GLY A 64 -8.21 2.79 16.70
C GLY A 64 -9.16 1.89 15.92
N PRO A 65 -10.04 2.48 15.09
CA PRO A 65 -11.08 1.76 14.36
C PRO A 65 -10.56 0.71 13.37
N PHE A 66 -9.28 0.80 12.98
CA PHE A 66 -8.63 -0.11 12.04
C PHE A 66 -7.43 -0.83 12.64
N ARG A 67 -7.50 -1.12 13.95
CA ARG A 67 -6.40 -1.78 14.66
C ARG A 67 -5.98 -3.07 13.99
N GLY A 68 -4.72 -3.14 13.59
CA GLY A 68 -4.08 -4.31 12.97
C GLY A 68 -4.34 -4.46 11.46
N VAL A 69 -5.13 -3.58 10.84
CA VAL A 69 -5.41 -3.66 9.40
C VAL A 69 -4.17 -3.23 8.60
N PRO A 70 -3.71 -4.06 7.63
CA PRO A 70 -2.60 -3.71 6.76
C PRO A 70 -2.94 -2.56 5.82
N LEU A 71 -2.02 -1.58 5.69
CA LEU A 71 -2.14 -0.43 4.81
C LEU A 71 -0.88 -0.30 3.95
N LEU A 72 -1.03 -0.04 2.66
CA LEU A 72 0.04 0.42 1.78
C LEU A 72 -0.05 1.93 1.57
N LEU A 73 1.11 2.61 1.64
CA LEU A 73 1.20 4.04 1.34
C LEU A 73 1.64 4.25 -0.11
N LYS A 74 1.02 5.20 -0.82
CA LYS A 74 1.57 5.67 -2.09
C LYS A 74 2.89 6.38 -1.84
N ASP A 75 3.91 6.14 -2.68
CA ASP A 75 5.22 6.82 -2.58
C ASP A 75 5.18 8.26 -3.11
N ALA A 76 4.12 8.99 -2.74
CA ALA A 76 3.94 10.40 -3.05
C ALA A 76 3.01 11.05 -2.02
N VAL A 77 3.37 12.26 -1.58
CA VAL A 77 2.65 13.12 -0.63
C VAL A 77 2.71 12.62 0.82
N ALA A 78 2.33 11.36 1.07
CA ALA A 78 2.45 10.76 2.41
C ALA A 78 3.79 10.02 2.54
N HIS A 79 4.55 10.34 3.58
CA HIS A 79 5.79 9.64 3.92
C HIS A 79 5.80 9.22 5.38
N SER A 80 6.48 8.13 5.67
CA SER A 80 6.63 7.54 7.00
C SER A 80 8.08 7.60 7.45
N ALA A 81 8.29 7.91 8.72
CA ALA A 81 9.60 8.05 9.35
C ALA A 81 10.45 6.78 9.19
N GLY A 82 11.69 6.97 8.74
CA GLY A 82 12.65 5.90 8.52
C GLY A 82 12.41 5.05 7.28
N ASP A 83 11.44 5.41 6.44
CA ASP A 83 11.12 4.70 5.19
C ASP A 83 11.61 5.51 3.97
N PRO A 84 11.99 4.84 2.87
CA PRO A 84 12.33 5.52 1.63
C PRO A 84 11.17 6.36 1.09
N TYR A 85 11.48 7.55 0.52
CA TYR A 85 10.51 8.41 -0.14
C TYR A 85 11.13 8.96 -1.43
N HIS A 86 10.77 8.35 -2.55
CA HIS A 86 11.42 8.65 -3.82
C HIS A 86 10.50 9.34 -4.83
N CYS A 87 9.18 9.33 -4.61
CA CYS A 87 8.19 9.96 -5.48
C CYS A 87 8.36 9.60 -6.97
N GLY A 88 8.74 8.35 -7.25
CA GLY A 88 9.03 7.86 -8.60
C GLY A 88 10.34 8.39 -9.22
N MET A 89 11.13 9.21 -8.52
CA MET A 89 12.34 9.85 -9.05
C MET A 89 13.58 8.99 -8.87
N ARG A 90 14.36 8.82 -9.94
CA ARG A 90 15.67 8.14 -9.86
C ARG A 90 16.67 8.87 -8.97
N VAL A 91 16.69 10.20 -9.00
CA VAL A 91 17.63 10.98 -8.20
C VAL A 91 17.47 10.74 -6.69
N LEU A 92 16.25 10.64 -6.20
CA LEU A 92 16.00 10.33 -4.77
C LEU A 92 16.27 8.86 -4.45
N ARG A 93 15.91 7.94 -5.36
CA ARG A 93 16.23 6.52 -5.23
C ARG A 93 17.74 6.30 -5.16
N ASP A 94 18.49 6.88 -6.10
CA ASP A 94 19.94 6.68 -6.23
C ASP A 94 20.70 7.36 -5.06
N ALA A 95 20.13 8.43 -4.49
CA ALA A 95 20.61 9.07 -3.27
C ALA A 95 20.22 8.29 -1.99
N GLY A 96 19.36 7.27 -2.08
CA GLY A 96 18.85 6.53 -0.93
C GLY A 96 18.06 7.41 0.04
N TRP A 97 17.28 8.35 -0.47
CA TRP A 97 16.58 9.32 0.36
C TRP A 97 15.55 8.64 1.28
N VAL A 98 15.64 8.93 2.57
CA VAL A 98 14.76 8.44 3.63
C VAL A 98 14.17 9.63 4.38
N GLU A 99 12.87 9.59 4.67
CA GLU A 99 12.21 10.63 5.45
C GLU A 99 12.45 10.46 6.95
N PRO A 100 12.81 11.53 7.66
CA PRO A 100 13.07 11.47 9.09
C PRO A 100 11.79 11.47 9.94
N GLU A 101 10.66 11.92 9.38
CA GLU A 101 9.43 12.16 10.13
C GLU A 101 8.21 11.58 9.40
N ASP A 102 7.16 11.24 10.16
CA ASP A 102 5.85 10.94 9.60
C ASP A 102 5.16 12.24 9.14
N THR A 103 4.46 12.21 8.01
CA THR A 103 3.49 13.27 7.71
C THR A 103 2.32 13.20 8.69
N TRP A 104 1.66 14.33 8.93
CA TRP A 104 0.43 14.38 9.75
C TRP A 104 -0.61 13.31 9.36
N LEU A 105 -0.76 13.04 8.04
CA LEU A 105 -1.66 12.00 7.55
C LEU A 105 -1.23 10.60 8.00
N VAL A 106 0.07 10.30 7.96
CA VAL A 106 0.60 9.01 8.40
C VAL A 106 0.44 8.83 9.91
N GLU A 107 0.63 9.90 10.69
CA GLU A 107 0.32 9.89 12.13
C GLU A 107 -1.16 9.53 12.38
N ARG A 108 -2.09 10.05 11.57
CA ARG A 108 -3.53 9.71 11.66
C ARG A 108 -3.79 8.26 11.29
N PHE A 109 -3.14 7.71 10.27
CA PHE A 109 -3.26 6.29 9.94
C PHE A 109 -2.76 5.40 11.08
N ARG A 110 -1.61 5.73 11.67
CA ARG A 110 -1.11 5.00 12.85
C ARG A 110 -2.05 5.11 14.05
N ALA A 111 -2.54 6.31 14.35
CA ALA A 111 -3.50 6.53 15.43
C ALA A 111 -4.82 5.77 15.21
N ALA A 112 -5.24 5.57 13.95
CA ALA A 112 -6.38 4.74 13.61
C ALA A 112 -6.10 3.23 13.75
N GLY A 113 -4.85 2.83 14.04
CA GLY A 113 -4.44 1.46 14.29
C GLY A 113 -3.95 0.70 13.06
N PHE A 114 -3.83 1.34 11.90
CA PHE A 114 -3.28 0.69 10.70
C PHE A 114 -1.81 0.29 10.89
N VAL A 115 -1.45 -0.84 10.28
CA VAL A 115 -0.06 -1.29 10.15
C VAL A 115 0.41 -1.05 8.71
N ILE A 116 1.43 -0.22 8.53
CA ILE A 116 1.97 0.09 7.22
C ILE A 116 2.89 -1.05 6.77
N VAL A 117 2.50 -1.77 5.71
CA VAL A 117 3.22 -2.96 5.23
C VAL A 117 4.16 -2.69 4.04
N GLY A 118 4.15 -1.47 3.48
CA GLY A 118 5.02 -1.08 2.38
C GLY A 118 4.55 0.19 1.68
N LYS A 119 5.25 0.54 0.58
CA LYS A 119 4.87 1.70 -0.23
C LYS A 119 4.70 1.30 -1.69
N THR A 120 3.67 1.89 -2.32
CA THR A 120 3.25 1.54 -3.68
C THR A 120 3.86 2.46 -4.72
N ASN A 121 4.04 1.90 -5.92
CA ASN A 121 4.60 2.58 -7.07
C ASN A 121 3.73 3.75 -7.54
N THR A 122 4.40 4.79 -8.04
CA THR A 122 3.82 6.01 -8.60
C THR A 122 4.69 6.50 -9.74
N PRO A 123 4.17 7.18 -10.77
CA PRO A 123 5.01 7.85 -11.75
C PRO A 123 5.82 8.99 -11.12
N GLU A 124 6.86 9.43 -11.79
CA GLU A 124 7.71 10.52 -11.33
C GLU A 124 6.88 11.77 -10.97
N LEU A 125 7.07 12.25 -9.74
CA LEU A 125 6.34 13.39 -9.14
C LEU A 125 4.81 13.22 -9.15
N ALA A 126 4.32 11.97 -9.27
CA ALA A 126 2.89 11.67 -9.42
C ALA A 126 2.21 12.42 -10.60
N SER A 127 2.96 12.79 -11.63
CA SER A 127 2.56 13.74 -12.69
C SER A 127 2.04 13.08 -13.97
N SER A 128 1.80 11.75 -13.98
CA SER A 128 1.29 11.02 -15.14
C SER A 128 0.02 10.24 -14.82
N VAL A 129 -0.77 9.96 -15.86
CA VAL A 129 -1.96 9.09 -15.80
C VAL A 129 -1.64 7.60 -15.96
N THR A 130 -0.35 7.25 -16.07
CA THR A 130 0.16 5.87 -16.05
C THR A 130 1.19 5.74 -14.92
N THR A 131 1.42 4.52 -14.43
CA THR A 131 2.38 4.26 -13.35
C THR A 131 3.55 3.45 -13.90
N GLU A 132 4.49 4.18 -14.52
CA GLU A 132 5.63 3.62 -15.25
C GLU A 132 6.91 4.45 -15.02
N PRO A 133 7.32 4.70 -13.75
CA PRO A 133 8.50 5.51 -13.49
C PRO A 133 9.77 4.80 -13.95
N LEU A 134 10.73 5.56 -14.47
CA LEU A 134 12.05 5.03 -14.80
C LEU A 134 12.80 4.49 -13.57
N ALA A 135 12.43 4.94 -12.38
CA ALA A 135 13.05 4.49 -11.14
C ALA A 135 12.74 3.02 -10.83
N TYR A 136 11.50 2.58 -11.08
CA TYR A 136 11.01 1.26 -10.61
C TYR A 136 10.38 0.42 -11.73
N GLY A 137 10.20 0.99 -12.92
CA GLY A 137 9.49 0.33 -14.02
C GLY A 137 7.96 0.35 -13.86
N PRO A 138 7.26 -0.25 -14.83
CA PRO A 138 5.80 -0.20 -14.89
C PRO A 138 5.13 -1.09 -13.83
N THR A 139 4.06 -0.57 -13.25
CA THR A 139 3.08 -1.38 -12.51
C THR A 139 2.09 -2.01 -13.49
N ARG A 140 1.84 -3.29 -13.33
CA ARG A 140 0.98 -4.10 -14.21
C ARG A 140 -0.43 -4.19 -13.67
N ASN A 141 -1.40 -4.15 -14.59
CA ASN A 141 -2.81 -4.31 -14.22
C ASN A 141 -3.11 -5.77 -13.84
N PRO A 142 -3.70 -6.05 -12.67
CA PRO A 142 -3.98 -7.43 -12.24
C PRO A 142 -4.94 -8.19 -13.16
N TRP A 143 -5.80 -7.50 -13.89
CA TRP A 143 -6.73 -8.11 -14.84
C TRP A 143 -6.08 -8.52 -16.15
N ASP A 144 -5.05 -7.77 -16.57
CA ASP A 144 -4.26 -8.05 -17.78
C ASP A 144 -2.88 -7.39 -17.62
N VAL A 145 -1.86 -8.19 -17.35
CA VAL A 145 -0.49 -7.70 -17.11
C VAL A 145 0.15 -6.97 -18.30
N GLY A 146 -0.44 -7.06 -19.48
CA GLY A 146 -0.06 -6.30 -20.67
C GLY A 146 -0.60 -4.86 -20.67
N ARG A 147 -1.45 -4.50 -19.74
CA ARG A 147 -2.11 -3.20 -19.65
C ARG A 147 -1.62 -2.35 -18.48
N SER A 148 -1.82 -1.03 -18.60
CA SER A 148 -1.57 -0.07 -17.54
C SER A 148 -2.60 -0.19 -16.42
N THR A 149 -2.20 0.08 -15.20
CA THR A 149 -3.09 0.28 -14.03
C THR A 149 -3.74 1.67 -14.02
N GLY A 150 -3.34 2.53 -14.95
CA GLY A 150 -3.57 3.96 -14.76
C GLY A 150 -2.62 4.58 -13.74
N GLY A 151 -2.87 5.83 -13.39
CA GLY A 151 -2.01 6.61 -12.49
C GLY A 151 -2.71 7.89 -11.98
N SER A 152 -2.08 8.54 -11.04
CA SER A 152 -0.74 8.26 -10.53
C SER A 152 -0.71 7.27 -9.35
N SER A 153 -1.84 6.84 -8.76
CA SER A 153 -1.90 5.85 -7.67
C SER A 153 -2.05 4.41 -8.22
N GLY A 154 -1.35 4.07 -9.32
CA GLY A 154 -1.52 2.78 -9.99
C GLY A 154 -0.98 1.60 -9.17
N GLY A 155 0.10 1.78 -8.42
CA GLY A 155 0.59 0.75 -7.51
C GLY A 155 -0.42 0.43 -6.41
N ALA A 156 -1.05 1.45 -5.83
CA ALA A 156 -2.11 1.27 -4.82
C ALA A 156 -3.31 0.52 -5.41
N ALA A 157 -3.76 0.90 -6.62
CA ALA A 157 -4.85 0.22 -7.29
C ALA A 157 -4.53 -1.25 -7.62
N ALA A 158 -3.32 -1.52 -8.14
CA ALA A 158 -2.90 -2.90 -8.42
C ALA A 158 -2.87 -3.76 -7.14
N ALA A 159 -2.35 -3.21 -6.05
CA ALA A 159 -2.26 -3.94 -4.78
C ALA A 159 -3.64 -4.29 -4.20
N VAL A 160 -4.61 -3.36 -4.24
CA VAL A 160 -5.97 -3.62 -3.76
C VAL A 160 -6.70 -4.57 -4.70
N ALA A 161 -6.66 -4.35 -6.01
CA ALA A 161 -7.36 -5.20 -6.99
C ALA A 161 -6.87 -6.65 -7.01
N SER A 162 -5.61 -6.87 -6.67
CA SER A 162 -5.03 -8.22 -6.57
C SER A 162 -5.24 -8.88 -5.22
N GLY A 163 -5.85 -8.21 -4.24
CA GLY A 163 -6.07 -8.72 -2.89
C GLY A 163 -4.82 -8.73 -1.99
N MET A 164 -3.74 -8.03 -2.33
CA MET A 164 -2.59 -7.87 -1.43
C MET A 164 -3.01 -7.22 -0.10
N VAL A 165 -3.81 -6.18 -0.17
CA VAL A 165 -4.39 -5.47 0.97
C VAL A 165 -5.84 -5.06 0.65
N ALA A 166 -6.64 -4.86 1.67
CA ALA A 166 -8.03 -4.40 1.52
C ALA A 166 -8.12 -2.91 1.18
N VAL A 167 -7.13 -2.12 1.57
CA VAL A 167 -7.11 -0.67 1.43
C VAL A 167 -5.68 -0.17 1.23
N ALA A 168 -5.52 0.85 0.38
CA ALA A 168 -4.24 1.53 0.18
C ALA A 168 -4.46 3.05 0.07
N HIS A 169 -3.46 3.81 0.51
CA HIS A 169 -3.47 5.26 0.37
C HIS A 169 -3.17 5.68 -1.07
N GLY A 170 -3.95 6.62 -1.57
CA GLY A 170 -3.74 7.36 -2.81
C GLY A 170 -3.95 8.85 -2.61
N ASN A 171 -3.61 9.65 -3.60
CA ASN A 171 -3.92 11.06 -3.68
C ASN A 171 -4.43 11.41 -5.08
N ASP A 172 -5.30 12.41 -5.19
CA ASP A 172 -5.96 12.78 -6.44
C ASP A 172 -6.04 14.30 -6.59
N MET A 173 -5.29 14.84 -7.52
CA MET A 173 -5.39 16.24 -7.93
C MET A 173 -6.18 16.37 -9.26
N GLY A 174 -5.95 15.46 -10.21
CA GLY A 174 -6.54 15.49 -11.54
C GLY A 174 -7.09 14.16 -12.05
N GLY A 175 -7.37 13.20 -11.15
CA GLY A 175 -7.84 11.85 -11.48
C GLY A 175 -6.95 10.73 -10.92
N SER A 176 -5.96 11.06 -10.13
CA SER A 176 -4.92 10.12 -9.69
C SER A 176 -5.36 9.03 -8.68
N ILE A 177 -6.59 9.07 -8.19
CA ILE A 177 -7.30 7.93 -7.55
C ILE A 177 -8.34 7.38 -8.52
N ARG A 178 -9.18 8.23 -9.06
CA ARG A 178 -10.33 7.86 -9.92
C ARG A 178 -9.93 7.07 -11.16
N VAL A 179 -8.86 7.52 -11.84
CA VAL A 179 -8.36 6.84 -13.06
C VAL A 179 -7.90 5.42 -12.74
N PRO A 180 -6.92 5.18 -11.83
CA PRO A 180 -6.48 3.82 -11.57
C PRO A 180 -7.55 2.96 -10.90
N SER A 181 -8.44 3.51 -10.08
CA SER A 181 -9.57 2.78 -9.52
C SER A 181 -10.53 2.30 -10.62
N GLY A 182 -10.88 3.17 -11.59
CA GLY A 182 -11.69 2.79 -12.73
C GLY A 182 -11.05 1.74 -13.63
N MET A 183 -9.71 1.81 -13.82
CA MET A 183 -8.98 0.84 -14.67
C MET A 183 -8.75 -0.52 -13.97
N CYS A 184 -8.78 -0.56 -12.64
CA CYS A 184 -8.59 -1.77 -11.85
C CYS A 184 -9.89 -2.31 -11.22
N GLY A 185 -11.05 -1.67 -11.46
CA GLY A 185 -12.34 -2.13 -10.96
C GLY A 185 -12.55 -1.92 -9.46
N LEU A 186 -12.10 -0.79 -8.93
CA LEU A 186 -12.12 -0.45 -7.52
C LEU A 186 -13.02 0.76 -7.23
N VAL A 187 -13.34 0.93 -5.94
CA VAL A 187 -13.88 2.17 -5.39
C VAL A 187 -12.70 3.08 -4.99
N GLY A 188 -12.75 4.35 -5.44
CA GLY A 188 -11.70 5.32 -5.17
C GLY A 188 -12.22 6.75 -5.14
#